data_395719449223f9ec273e3ef9abb0448d
#
_entry.id   395719449223f9ec273e3ef9abb0448d
#
_cell.length_a   1.000
_cell.length_b   1.000
_cell.length_c   1.000
_cell.angle_alpha   90.00
_cell.angle_beta   90.00
_cell.angle_gamma   90.00
#
_symmetry.space_group_name_H-M   'P 1'
#
loop_
_entity.id
_entity.type
_entity.pdbx_description
1 polymer ?
#
loop_
_entity_poly.entity_id
_entity_poly.type
_entity_poly.pdbx_seq_one_letter_code
_entity_poly.pdbx_strand_id
1 'polypeptide(L)'
;SDTLESEGDLVGNYLASPIKMDTVIKFDIKTYGSAMAPFYTVLAQWVGALLSAVFLKVKIRKEHEPANLRLHERFFGRYGLFFLVAIGQAIIVSLGDLFYVQIQCVAPWRFILASVVTGLCFSLINYALVFALDNIGMAISVIVMVLQVGGSGGTYPVEVLPEIFRKMYDFMPFKYAMNAMRETIGGMYGDVYLHNIVVLLCICVGSIILGLALYYPCLGLNRLIESSKRKSEIML
;
A
#
# COMPACT_ATOMS: atom_id res chain seq x y z
N SER A 1 17.62 64.06 -11.77
CA SER A 1 16.35 63.27 -11.80
C SER A 1 16.63 61.76 -11.92
N ASP A 2 17.64 61.38 -12.69
CA ASP A 2 17.96 59.95 -12.98
C ASP A 2 18.41 59.13 -11.76
N THR A 3 19.04 59.77 -10.76
CA THR A 3 19.45 59.09 -9.52
C THR A 3 18.27 58.78 -8.60
N LEU A 4 17.29 59.68 -8.52
CA LEU A 4 16.09 59.47 -7.71
C LEU A 4 15.13 58.43 -8.30
N GLU A 5 15.07 58.32 -9.64
CA GLU A 5 14.30 57.26 -10.31
C GLU A 5 14.97 55.91 -10.12
N SER A 6 16.30 55.82 -10.22
CA SER A 6 17.04 54.58 -9.99
C SER A 6 16.96 54.09 -8.54
N GLU A 7 16.94 55.00 -7.57
CA GLU A 7 16.73 54.66 -6.15
C GLU A 7 15.28 54.24 -5.88
N GLY A 8 14.30 54.88 -6.52
CA GLY A 8 12.89 54.48 -6.45
C GLY A 8 12.63 53.10 -7.01
N ASP A 9 13.24 52.77 -8.14
CA ASP A 9 13.14 51.44 -8.76
C ASP A 9 13.84 50.34 -7.94
N LEU A 10 14.98 50.66 -7.31
CA LEU A 10 15.68 49.75 -6.39
C LEU A 10 14.83 49.44 -5.14
N VAL A 11 14.25 50.47 -4.53
CA VAL A 11 13.37 50.33 -3.37
C VAL A 11 12.07 49.63 -3.76
N GLY A 12 11.50 49.91 -4.93
CA GLY A 12 10.33 49.24 -5.47
C GLY A 12 10.58 47.74 -5.70
N ASN A 13 11.70 47.37 -6.30
CA ASN A 13 12.11 45.99 -6.50
C ASN A 13 12.41 45.27 -5.18
N TYR A 14 12.98 45.96 -4.20
CA TYR A 14 13.24 45.38 -2.88
C TYR A 14 11.95 45.13 -2.09
N LEU A 15 10.97 46.04 -2.20
CA LEU A 15 9.66 45.89 -1.58
C LEU A 15 8.78 44.85 -2.30
N ALA A 16 8.92 44.71 -3.62
CA ALA A 16 8.20 43.73 -4.41
C ALA A 16 8.75 42.29 -4.23
N SER A 17 10.05 42.14 -3.93
CA SER A 17 10.70 40.86 -3.74
C SER A 17 11.83 40.96 -2.69
N PRO A 18 11.47 41.09 -1.39
CA PRO A 18 12.42 41.33 -0.30
C PRO A 18 13.36 40.15 -0.03
N ILE A 19 13.03 38.97 -0.56
CA ILE A 19 13.80 37.74 -0.39
C ILE A 19 14.07 37.12 -1.76
N LYS A 20 15.34 37.03 -2.14
CA LYS A 20 15.77 36.18 -3.25
C LYS A 20 15.82 34.75 -2.75
N MET A 21 14.85 33.91 -3.15
CA MET A 21 14.89 32.50 -2.89
C MET A 21 15.67 31.80 -4.00
N ASP A 22 16.87 31.32 -3.68
CA ASP A 22 17.58 30.35 -4.51
C ASP A 22 17.07 28.96 -4.20
N THR A 23 16.16 28.46 -5.04
CA THR A 23 15.61 27.13 -4.87
C THR A 23 16.52 26.11 -5.56
N VAL A 24 17.22 25.32 -4.77
CA VAL A 24 18.01 24.18 -5.28
C VAL A 24 17.15 22.92 -5.23
N ILE A 25 16.66 22.48 -6.38
CA ILE A 25 15.89 21.24 -6.51
C ILE A 25 16.88 20.08 -6.55
N LYS A 26 16.93 19.28 -5.48
CA LYS A 26 17.80 18.09 -5.42
C LYS A 26 17.21 16.87 -6.13
N PHE A 27 15.89 16.71 -6.09
CA PHE A 27 15.14 15.61 -6.71
C PHE A 27 14.01 16.21 -7.53
N ASP A 28 14.24 16.35 -8.83
CA ASP A 28 13.26 16.96 -9.73
C ASP A 28 12.28 15.91 -10.25
N ILE A 29 10.98 16.14 -10.02
CA ILE A 29 9.89 15.35 -10.58
C ILE A 29 9.15 16.23 -11.61
N LYS A 30 9.39 15.96 -12.89
CA LYS A 30 8.96 16.82 -14.01
C LYS A 30 7.45 16.83 -14.24
N THR A 31 6.75 15.73 -13.88
CA THR A 31 5.33 15.59 -14.19
C THR A 31 4.52 15.22 -12.94
N TYR A 32 3.31 15.74 -12.86
CA TYR A 32 2.36 15.39 -11.80
C TYR A 32 2.04 13.89 -11.78
N GLY A 33 1.93 13.27 -12.97
CA GLY A 33 1.73 11.82 -13.09
C GLY A 33 2.82 11.01 -12.41
N SER A 34 4.10 11.37 -12.60
CA SER A 34 5.22 10.72 -11.93
C SER A 34 5.21 10.92 -10.42
N ALA A 35 4.77 12.10 -9.94
CA ALA A 35 4.66 12.37 -8.52
C ALA A 35 3.57 11.53 -7.84
N MET A 36 2.46 11.30 -8.54
CA MET A 36 1.31 10.55 -8.02
C MET A 36 1.35 9.06 -8.30
N ALA A 37 2.19 8.60 -9.22
CA ALA A 37 2.30 7.19 -9.60
C ALA A 37 2.49 6.25 -8.38
N PRO A 38 3.39 6.52 -7.41
CA PRO A 38 3.54 5.65 -6.24
C PRO A 38 2.23 5.40 -5.48
N PHE A 39 1.42 6.43 -5.34
CA PHE A 39 0.13 6.31 -4.64
C PHE A 39 -0.85 5.41 -5.40
N TYR A 40 -1.02 5.64 -6.71
CA TYR A 40 -1.96 4.85 -7.50
C TYR A 40 -1.49 3.42 -7.72
N THR A 41 -0.19 3.20 -7.89
CA THR A 41 0.41 1.86 -7.99
C THR A 41 0.17 1.05 -6.71
N VAL A 42 0.43 1.64 -5.55
CA VAL A 42 0.20 1.02 -4.24
C VAL A 42 -1.28 0.73 -4.02
N LEU A 43 -2.17 1.68 -4.36
CA LEU A 43 -3.61 1.50 -4.27
C LEU A 43 -4.10 0.35 -5.19
N ALA A 44 -3.66 0.33 -6.44
CA ALA A 44 -4.02 -0.72 -7.40
C ALA A 44 -3.61 -2.12 -6.89
N GLN A 45 -2.44 -2.23 -6.27
CA GLN A 45 -1.97 -3.49 -5.70
C GLN A 45 -2.79 -3.95 -4.50
N TRP A 46 -3.22 -3.02 -3.62
CA TRP A 46 -4.11 -3.39 -2.52
C TRP A 46 -5.47 -3.86 -3.01
N VAL A 47 -6.07 -3.11 -3.94
CA VAL A 47 -7.37 -3.46 -4.54
C VAL A 47 -7.30 -4.82 -5.22
N GLY A 48 -6.25 -5.10 -5.99
CA GLY A 48 -6.07 -6.39 -6.64
C GLY A 48 -5.83 -7.54 -5.65
N ALA A 49 -5.11 -7.31 -4.55
CA ALA A 49 -4.96 -8.29 -3.49
C ALA A 49 -6.31 -8.58 -2.81
N LEU A 50 -7.12 -7.56 -2.57
CA LEU A 50 -8.48 -7.69 -2.03
C LEU A 50 -9.38 -8.47 -2.98
N LEU A 51 -9.39 -8.10 -4.27
CA LEU A 51 -10.17 -8.82 -5.30
C LEU A 51 -9.72 -10.28 -5.43
N SER A 52 -8.42 -10.55 -5.34
CA SER A 52 -7.90 -11.91 -5.32
C SER A 52 -8.48 -12.72 -4.15
N ALA A 53 -8.61 -12.12 -2.96
CA ALA A 53 -9.21 -12.75 -1.80
C ALA A 53 -10.74 -13.00 -1.95
N VAL A 54 -11.42 -12.17 -2.76
CA VAL A 54 -12.85 -12.34 -3.08
C VAL A 54 -13.07 -13.45 -4.11
N PHE A 55 -12.29 -13.45 -5.20
CA PHE A 55 -12.49 -14.39 -6.31
C PHE A 55 -11.87 -15.75 -6.05
N LEU A 56 -10.70 -15.80 -5.43
CA LEU A 56 -10.02 -17.03 -5.09
C LEU A 56 -10.44 -17.44 -3.67
N LYS A 57 -11.20 -18.51 -3.55
CA LYS A 57 -11.63 -19.00 -2.22
C LYS A 57 -10.41 -19.32 -1.36
N VAL A 58 -10.26 -18.61 -0.27
CA VAL A 58 -9.17 -18.80 0.72
C VAL A 58 -9.34 -20.13 1.46
N LYS A 59 -10.58 -20.50 1.80
CA LYS A 59 -10.90 -21.78 2.48
C LYS A 59 -11.29 -22.86 1.48
N ILE A 60 -10.75 -24.06 1.67
CA ILE A 60 -11.14 -25.25 0.92
C ILE A 60 -12.47 -25.76 1.48
N ARG A 61 -13.36 -26.30 0.63
CA ARG A 61 -14.56 -27.00 1.08
C ARG A 61 -14.18 -28.20 1.93
N LYS A 62 -14.84 -28.42 3.05
CA LYS A 62 -14.59 -29.53 3.99
C LYS A 62 -14.60 -30.91 3.31
N GLU A 63 -15.37 -31.05 2.24
CA GLU A 63 -15.49 -32.29 1.46
C GLU A 63 -14.19 -32.70 0.71
N HIS A 64 -13.32 -31.72 0.43
CA HIS A 64 -12.06 -31.92 -0.30
C HIS A 64 -10.84 -31.71 0.60
N GLU A 65 -11.04 -31.53 1.89
CA GLU A 65 -9.96 -31.26 2.83
C GLU A 65 -9.43 -32.58 3.41
N PRO A 66 -8.13 -32.94 3.21
CA PRO A 66 -7.52 -34.07 3.86
C PRO A 66 -7.66 -33.99 5.38
N ALA A 67 -8.04 -35.10 6.03
CA ALA A 67 -8.42 -35.13 7.45
C ALA A 67 -7.31 -34.71 8.43
N ASN A 68 -6.04 -34.73 8.03
CA ASN A 68 -4.86 -34.56 8.92
C ASN A 68 -3.97 -33.34 8.59
N LEU A 69 -4.48 -32.30 7.91
CA LEU A 69 -3.65 -31.13 7.60
C LEU A 69 -3.42 -30.26 8.84
N ARG A 70 -2.16 -29.92 9.08
CA ARG A 70 -1.77 -28.94 10.10
C ARG A 70 -2.16 -27.54 9.65
N LEU A 71 -2.34 -26.61 10.60
CA LEU A 71 -2.78 -25.23 10.32
C LEU A 71 -1.86 -24.50 9.33
N HIS A 72 -0.55 -24.62 9.50
CA HIS A 72 0.42 -23.98 8.60
C HIS A 72 0.39 -24.60 7.20
N GLU A 73 0.12 -25.90 7.05
CA GLU A 73 -0.01 -26.57 5.75
C GLU A 73 -1.24 -26.05 5.00
N ARG A 74 -2.35 -25.81 5.72
CA ARG A 74 -3.55 -25.18 5.17
C ARG A 74 -3.28 -23.75 4.70
N PHE A 75 -2.53 -22.99 5.51
CA PHE A 75 -2.18 -21.61 5.20
C PHE A 75 -1.31 -21.54 3.95
N PHE A 76 -0.15 -22.18 3.94
CA PHE A 76 0.81 -22.08 2.85
C PHE A 76 0.38 -22.83 1.59
N GLY A 77 -0.28 -23.98 1.73
CA GLY A 77 -0.76 -24.75 0.59
C GLY A 77 -1.73 -23.96 -0.30
N ARG A 78 -2.55 -23.09 0.29
CA ARG A 78 -3.47 -22.25 -0.46
C ARG A 78 -2.85 -20.92 -0.88
N TYR A 79 -1.95 -20.36 -0.06
CA TYR A 79 -1.29 -19.09 -0.34
C TYR A 79 -0.46 -19.14 -1.63
N GLY A 80 0.05 -20.28 -2.06
CA GLY A 80 0.85 -20.40 -3.29
C GLY A 80 0.17 -19.81 -4.54
N LEU A 81 -1.15 -19.97 -4.68
CA LEU A 81 -1.91 -19.35 -5.77
C LEU A 81 -1.97 -17.82 -5.64
N PHE A 82 -2.21 -17.30 -4.43
CA PHE A 82 -2.22 -15.87 -4.16
C PHE A 82 -0.86 -15.23 -4.39
N PHE A 83 0.21 -15.93 -4.04
CA PHE A 83 1.58 -15.52 -4.28
C PHE A 83 1.86 -15.31 -5.78
N LEU A 84 1.46 -16.26 -6.62
CA LEU A 84 1.64 -16.17 -8.07
C LEU A 84 0.82 -15.01 -8.67
N VAL A 85 -0.42 -14.85 -8.24
CA VAL A 85 -1.28 -13.76 -8.70
C VAL A 85 -0.72 -12.41 -8.27
N ALA A 86 -0.23 -12.28 -7.02
CA ALA A 86 0.36 -11.04 -6.51
C ALA A 86 1.62 -10.64 -7.28
N ILE A 87 2.51 -11.59 -7.60
CA ILE A 87 3.69 -11.30 -8.42
C ILE A 87 3.28 -10.87 -9.82
N GLY A 88 2.38 -11.63 -10.48
CA GLY A 88 1.90 -11.30 -11.82
C GLY A 88 1.28 -9.91 -11.87
N GLN A 89 0.40 -9.58 -10.92
CA GLN A 89 -0.21 -8.27 -10.81
C GLN A 89 0.84 -7.16 -10.60
N ALA A 90 1.78 -7.35 -9.67
CA ALA A 90 2.80 -6.35 -9.37
C ALA A 90 3.69 -6.06 -10.58
N ILE A 91 4.06 -7.09 -11.34
CA ILE A 91 4.84 -6.95 -12.57
C ILE A 91 4.03 -6.20 -13.65
N ILE A 92 2.78 -6.59 -13.88
CA ILE A 92 1.92 -5.95 -14.87
C ILE A 92 1.73 -4.46 -14.56
N VAL A 93 1.41 -4.13 -13.31
CA VAL A 93 1.20 -2.74 -12.89
C VAL A 93 2.49 -1.93 -13.04
N SER A 94 3.63 -2.43 -12.55
CA SER A 94 4.91 -1.71 -12.64
C SER A 94 5.41 -1.54 -14.06
N LEU A 95 5.21 -2.53 -14.93
CA LEU A 95 5.52 -2.39 -16.36
C LEU A 95 4.56 -1.42 -17.06
N GLY A 96 3.28 -1.43 -16.69
CA GLY A 96 2.31 -0.44 -17.14
C GLY A 96 2.71 0.99 -16.78
N ASP A 97 3.14 1.22 -15.56
CA ASP A 97 3.64 2.53 -15.12
C ASP A 97 4.87 2.98 -15.91
N LEU A 98 5.83 2.08 -16.11
CA LEU A 98 7.09 2.41 -16.79
C LEU A 98 6.93 2.60 -18.32
N PHE A 99 6.17 1.71 -18.98
CA PHE A 99 6.10 1.69 -20.45
C PHE A 99 4.86 2.36 -21.01
N TYR A 100 3.72 2.26 -20.34
CA TYR A 100 2.46 2.82 -20.83
C TYR A 100 2.22 4.23 -20.30
N VAL A 101 2.32 4.43 -18.99
CA VAL A 101 2.17 5.75 -18.35
C VAL A 101 3.43 6.59 -18.53
N GLN A 102 4.58 5.95 -18.79
CA GLN A 102 5.89 6.59 -18.98
C GLN A 102 6.28 7.50 -17.83
N ILE A 103 6.13 7.00 -16.61
CA ILE A 103 6.56 7.73 -15.43
C ILE A 103 8.08 7.97 -15.48
N GLN A 104 8.49 9.11 -14.95
CA GLN A 104 9.91 9.35 -14.67
C GLN A 104 10.40 8.31 -13.65
N CYS A 105 11.44 7.57 -13.95
CA CYS A 105 12.01 6.61 -13.03
C CYS A 105 13.53 6.54 -13.20
N VAL A 106 14.26 6.87 -12.16
CA VAL A 106 15.73 6.84 -12.14
C VAL A 106 16.25 5.41 -11.98
N ALA A 107 15.50 4.57 -11.27
CA ALA A 107 15.90 3.20 -10.98
C ALA A 107 14.77 2.19 -11.30
N PRO A 108 14.47 1.88 -12.60
CA PRO A 108 13.34 1.07 -12.99
C PRO A 108 13.32 -0.33 -12.37
N TRP A 109 14.47 -0.97 -12.27
CA TRP A 109 14.57 -2.30 -11.68
C TRP A 109 14.19 -2.32 -10.18
N ARG A 110 14.61 -1.30 -9.45
CA ARG A 110 14.25 -1.14 -8.03
C ARG A 110 12.77 -0.79 -7.86
N PHE A 111 12.18 -0.06 -8.81
CA PHE A 111 10.74 0.20 -8.84
C PHE A 111 9.94 -1.11 -8.98
N ILE A 112 10.31 -1.98 -9.92
CA ILE A 112 9.69 -3.30 -10.09
C ILE A 112 9.86 -4.15 -8.83
N LEU A 113 11.05 -4.16 -8.21
CA LEU A 113 11.29 -4.90 -6.98
C LEU A 113 10.41 -4.38 -5.83
N ALA A 114 10.33 -3.06 -5.64
CA ALA A 114 9.46 -2.44 -4.64
C ALA A 114 7.99 -2.80 -4.88
N SER A 115 7.56 -2.79 -6.15
CA SER A 115 6.23 -3.19 -6.58
C SER A 115 5.93 -4.66 -6.21
N VAL A 116 6.84 -5.59 -6.49
CA VAL A 116 6.68 -7.01 -6.16
C VAL A 116 6.61 -7.23 -4.64
N VAL A 117 7.51 -6.62 -3.87
CA VAL A 117 7.49 -6.72 -2.40
C VAL A 117 6.20 -6.15 -1.83
N THR A 118 5.73 -5.01 -2.35
CA THR A 118 4.45 -4.39 -1.95
C THR A 118 3.27 -5.30 -2.27
N GLY A 119 3.20 -5.84 -3.48
CA GLY A 119 2.13 -6.75 -3.90
C GLY A 119 2.06 -8.01 -3.04
N LEU A 120 3.21 -8.61 -2.72
CA LEU A 120 3.30 -9.75 -1.83
C LEU A 120 2.87 -9.41 -0.40
N CYS A 121 3.29 -8.25 0.12
CA CYS A 121 2.90 -7.78 1.44
C CYS A 121 1.37 -7.60 1.54
N PHE A 122 0.76 -6.92 0.58
CA PHE A 122 -0.67 -6.68 0.57
C PHE A 122 -1.49 -7.96 0.35
N SER A 123 -1.00 -8.84 -0.52
CA SER A 123 -1.59 -10.16 -0.71
C SER A 123 -1.58 -10.97 0.59
N LEU A 124 -0.48 -10.97 1.33
CA LEU A 124 -0.37 -11.65 2.62
C LEU A 124 -1.30 -11.05 3.68
N ILE A 125 -1.37 -9.73 3.81
CA ILE A 125 -2.26 -9.07 4.77
C ILE A 125 -3.71 -9.45 4.47
N ASN A 126 -4.17 -9.26 3.23
CA ASN A 126 -5.55 -9.56 2.83
C ASN A 126 -5.87 -11.05 2.99
N TYR A 127 -4.95 -11.92 2.56
CA TYR A 127 -5.09 -13.36 2.70
C TYR A 127 -5.18 -13.79 4.17
N ALA A 128 -4.30 -13.29 5.04
CA ALA A 128 -4.27 -13.62 6.46
C ALA A 128 -5.56 -13.20 7.18
N LEU A 129 -6.08 -11.99 6.87
CA LEU A 129 -7.34 -11.51 7.43
C LEU A 129 -8.52 -12.39 7.00
N VAL A 130 -8.60 -12.75 5.72
CA VAL A 130 -9.68 -13.61 5.20
C VAL A 130 -9.51 -15.05 5.67
N PHE A 131 -8.29 -15.56 5.78
CA PHE A 131 -8.02 -16.88 6.32
C PHE A 131 -8.50 -17.05 7.77
N ALA A 132 -8.25 -16.03 8.61
CA ALA A 132 -8.63 -16.04 10.02
C ALA A 132 -10.12 -15.70 10.23
N LEU A 133 -10.63 -14.66 9.58
CA LEU A 133 -11.93 -14.03 9.88
C LEU A 133 -12.99 -14.22 8.78
N ASP A 134 -12.64 -14.85 7.65
CA ASP A 134 -13.55 -15.06 6.51
C ASP A 134 -14.15 -13.73 5.96
N ASN A 135 -15.47 -13.65 5.84
CA ASN A 135 -16.15 -12.46 5.33
C ASN A 135 -15.90 -11.19 6.17
N ILE A 136 -15.71 -11.34 7.49
CA ILE A 136 -15.31 -10.20 8.35
C ILE A 136 -13.92 -9.71 7.94
N GLY A 137 -13.00 -10.63 7.64
CA GLY A 137 -11.66 -10.28 7.17
C GLY A 137 -11.69 -9.43 5.90
N MET A 138 -12.60 -9.74 4.95
CA MET A 138 -12.81 -8.91 3.76
C MET A 138 -13.29 -7.51 4.13
N ALA A 139 -14.28 -7.40 5.01
CA ALA A 139 -14.79 -6.10 5.47
C ALA A 139 -13.72 -5.26 6.16
N ILE A 140 -12.91 -5.89 7.04
CA ILE A 140 -11.77 -5.24 7.69
C ILE A 140 -10.75 -4.76 6.65
N SER A 141 -10.43 -5.58 5.64
CA SER A 141 -9.50 -5.21 4.56
C SER A 141 -9.96 -3.98 3.80
N VAL A 142 -11.27 -3.84 3.56
CA VAL A 142 -11.85 -2.63 2.92
C VAL A 142 -11.72 -1.42 3.84
N ILE A 143 -12.04 -1.56 5.12
CA ILE A 143 -11.91 -0.46 6.10
C ILE A 143 -10.45 -0.01 6.20
N VAL A 144 -9.51 -0.95 6.31
CA VAL A 144 -8.07 -0.67 6.35
C VAL A 144 -7.63 0.04 5.08
N MET A 145 -8.12 -0.36 3.90
CA MET A 145 -7.84 0.34 2.64
C MET A 145 -8.28 1.80 2.69
N VAL A 146 -9.52 2.07 3.11
CA VAL A 146 -10.06 3.44 3.18
C VAL A 146 -9.24 4.31 4.14
N LEU A 147 -8.86 3.77 5.30
CA LEU A 147 -8.00 4.46 6.26
C LEU A 147 -6.62 4.76 5.68
N GLN A 148 -6.03 3.80 4.94
CA GLN A 148 -4.72 3.98 4.31
C GLN A 148 -4.76 5.01 3.18
N VAL A 149 -5.80 4.99 2.33
CA VAL A 149 -5.96 5.98 1.25
C VAL A 149 -6.04 7.40 1.83
N GLY A 150 -6.83 7.59 2.89
CA GLY A 150 -6.97 8.89 3.54
C GLY A 150 -5.77 9.33 4.39
N GLY A 151 -5.04 8.36 4.96
CA GLY A 151 -4.02 8.62 5.99
C GLY A 151 -2.58 8.43 5.57
N SER A 152 -2.31 7.93 4.35
CA SER A 152 -0.94 7.56 3.94
C SER A 152 -0.06 8.70 3.44
N GLY A 153 -0.56 9.93 3.38
CA GLY A 153 0.20 11.06 2.83
C GLY A 153 0.43 10.95 1.31
N GLY A 154 -0.45 10.23 0.60
CA GLY A 154 -0.36 10.05 -0.84
C GLY A 154 -0.82 11.25 -1.63
N THR A 155 -1.94 11.84 -1.24
CA THR A 155 -2.58 12.98 -1.91
C THR A 155 -2.32 14.31 -1.22
N TYR A 156 -2.17 14.29 0.11
CA TYR A 156 -1.91 15.47 0.93
C TYR A 156 -0.74 15.22 1.88
N PRO A 157 0.04 16.25 2.25
CA PRO A 157 1.07 16.12 3.29
C PRO A 157 0.47 15.63 4.61
N VAL A 158 1.19 14.76 5.32
CA VAL A 158 0.72 14.13 6.57
C VAL A 158 0.47 15.17 7.66
N GLU A 159 1.19 16.29 7.59
CA GLU A 159 1.14 17.40 8.56
C GLU A 159 -0.24 18.10 8.60
N VAL A 160 -0.98 18.07 7.48
CA VAL A 160 -2.33 18.66 7.38
C VAL A 160 -3.45 17.69 7.74
N LEU A 161 -3.13 16.42 8.00
CA LEU A 161 -4.11 15.42 8.37
C LEU A 161 -4.52 15.52 9.84
N PRO A 162 -5.76 15.12 10.20
CA PRO A 162 -6.18 15.00 11.59
C PRO A 162 -5.23 14.13 12.41
N GLU A 163 -5.12 14.45 13.71
CA GLU A 163 -4.14 13.82 14.62
C GLU A 163 -4.24 12.28 14.67
N ILE A 164 -5.43 11.73 14.52
CA ILE A 164 -5.65 10.28 14.48
C ILE A 164 -4.91 9.61 13.31
N PHE A 165 -4.96 10.22 12.12
CA PHE A 165 -4.25 9.71 10.95
C PHE A 165 -2.73 9.83 11.09
N ARG A 166 -2.24 10.93 11.68
CA ARG A 166 -0.81 11.10 11.97
C ARG A 166 -0.27 10.04 12.92
N LYS A 167 -1.05 9.65 13.95
CA LYS A 167 -0.68 8.58 14.88
C LYS A 167 -0.70 7.20 14.22
N MET A 168 -1.63 6.98 13.30
CA MET A 168 -1.74 5.71 12.56
C MET A 168 -0.74 5.58 11.42
N TYR A 169 -0.20 6.70 10.94
CA TYR A 169 0.67 6.78 9.76
C TYR A 169 1.85 5.81 9.80
N ASP A 170 2.49 5.66 10.97
CA ASP A 170 3.65 4.79 11.13
C ASP A 170 3.32 3.29 11.07
N PHE A 171 2.06 2.93 11.29
CA PHE A 171 1.58 1.54 11.19
C PHE A 171 1.04 1.19 9.80
N MET A 172 0.89 2.18 8.91
CA MET A 172 0.29 1.97 7.59
C MET A 172 1.30 1.40 6.58
N PRO A 173 1.07 0.19 6.02
CA PRO A 173 1.94 -0.38 4.99
C PRO A 173 2.04 0.49 3.72
N PHE A 174 1.01 1.25 3.35
CA PHE A 174 1.03 2.18 2.21
C PHE A 174 2.18 3.19 2.28
N LYS A 175 2.44 3.75 3.46
CA LYS A 175 3.55 4.69 3.70
C LYS A 175 4.87 4.12 3.20
N TYR A 176 5.19 2.92 3.64
CA TYR A 176 6.47 2.28 3.31
C TYR A 176 6.56 1.89 1.84
N ALA A 177 5.46 1.39 1.29
CA ALA A 177 5.35 1.05 -0.13
C ALA A 177 5.55 2.29 -1.02
N MET A 178 4.82 3.38 -0.74
CA MET A 178 4.96 4.63 -1.50
C MET A 178 6.35 5.24 -1.36
N ASN A 179 6.93 5.27 -0.16
CA ASN A 179 8.25 5.84 0.04
C ASN A 179 9.31 5.04 -0.70
N ALA A 180 9.26 3.69 -0.68
CA ALA A 180 10.17 2.87 -1.47
C ALA A 180 10.07 3.18 -2.97
N MET A 181 8.85 3.36 -3.51
CA MET A 181 8.64 3.70 -4.92
C MET A 181 9.08 5.14 -5.23
N ARG A 182 8.80 6.12 -4.35
CA ARG A 182 9.23 7.52 -4.52
C ARG A 182 10.73 7.67 -4.67
N GLU A 183 11.51 6.91 -3.88
CA GLU A 183 12.98 6.88 -3.99
C GLU A 183 13.45 6.45 -5.38
N THR A 184 12.73 5.54 -6.05
CA THR A 184 13.09 5.07 -7.38
C THR A 184 12.71 6.04 -8.50
N ILE A 185 11.78 6.95 -8.24
CA ILE A 185 11.28 7.94 -9.20
C ILE A 185 12.10 9.23 -9.15
N GLY A 186 12.23 9.81 -7.98
CA GLY A 186 12.89 11.11 -7.79
C GLY A 186 14.41 11.01 -7.65
N GLY A 187 14.90 9.88 -7.19
CA GLY A 187 16.31 9.65 -6.86
C GLY A 187 16.47 9.07 -5.46
N MET A 188 17.48 8.26 -5.27
CA MET A 188 17.69 7.53 -4.04
C MET A 188 18.46 8.36 -3.01
N TYR A 189 17.94 8.40 -1.80
CA TYR A 189 18.56 9.08 -0.67
C TYR A 189 18.96 8.11 0.44
N GLY A 190 20.26 7.92 0.63
CA GLY A 190 20.81 7.05 1.67
C GLY A 190 20.19 5.66 1.69
N ASP A 191 19.80 5.19 2.87
CA ASP A 191 19.23 3.86 3.09
C ASP A 191 17.69 3.85 3.14
N VAL A 192 17.03 4.94 2.75
CA VAL A 192 15.57 5.09 2.86
C VAL A 192 14.84 3.99 2.08
N TYR A 193 15.27 3.70 0.86
CA TYR A 193 14.71 2.61 0.05
C TYR A 193 14.78 1.27 0.78
N LEU A 194 15.98 0.90 1.24
CA LEU A 194 16.22 -0.38 1.90
C LEU A 194 15.44 -0.49 3.21
N HIS A 195 15.41 0.57 4.00
CA HIS A 195 14.63 0.63 5.24
C HIS A 195 13.14 0.32 4.98
N ASN A 196 12.53 0.97 3.98
CA ASN A 196 11.12 0.76 3.65
C ASN A 196 10.85 -0.67 3.15
N ILE A 197 11.74 -1.25 2.34
CA ILE A 197 11.63 -2.65 1.89
C ILE A 197 11.72 -3.61 3.09
N VAL A 198 12.65 -3.40 4.01
CA VAL A 198 12.80 -4.24 5.21
C VAL A 198 11.55 -4.17 6.08
N VAL A 199 10.99 -2.98 6.29
CA VAL A 199 9.74 -2.83 7.06
C VAL A 199 8.59 -3.57 6.39
N LEU A 200 8.44 -3.50 5.07
CA LEU A 200 7.42 -4.27 4.34
C LEU A 200 7.61 -5.78 4.52
N LEU A 201 8.85 -6.28 4.48
CA LEU A 201 9.14 -7.69 4.74
C LEU A 201 8.81 -8.09 6.19
N CYS A 202 9.08 -7.22 7.17
CA CYS A 202 8.67 -7.45 8.56
C CYS A 202 7.14 -7.50 8.69
N ILE A 203 6.41 -6.64 7.98
CA ILE A 203 4.94 -6.67 7.94
C ILE A 203 4.45 -7.98 7.30
N CYS A 204 5.11 -8.52 6.27
CA CYS A 204 4.80 -9.83 5.70
C CYS A 204 4.87 -10.93 6.77
N VAL A 205 5.98 -10.98 7.53
CA VAL A 205 6.14 -11.95 8.61
C VAL A 205 5.08 -11.76 9.70
N GLY A 206 4.84 -10.52 10.10
CA GLY A 206 3.79 -10.18 11.06
C GLY A 206 2.39 -10.63 10.61
N SER A 207 2.09 -10.50 9.32
CA SER A 207 0.81 -10.93 8.73
C SER A 207 0.62 -12.45 8.76
N ILE A 208 1.70 -13.22 8.52
CA ILE A 208 1.66 -14.68 8.66
C ILE A 208 1.37 -15.07 10.11
N ILE A 209 2.11 -14.48 11.05
CA ILE A 209 1.91 -14.75 12.49
C ILE A 209 0.49 -14.38 12.92
N LEU A 210 0.00 -13.21 12.51
CA LEU A 210 -1.35 -12.74 12.80
C LEU A 210 -2.42 -13.71 12.26
N GLY A 211 -2.29 -14.12 10.99
CA GLY A 211 -3.23 -15.02 10.34
C GLY A 211 -3.31 -16.38 11.02
N LEU A 212 -2.16 -16.94 11.43
CA LEU A 212 -2.10 -18.22 12.14
C LEU A 212 -2.59 -18.09 13.59
N ALA A 213 -2.22 -17.02 14.29
CA ALA A 213 -2.62 -16.80 15.68
C ALA A 213 -4.12 -16.53 15.83
N LEU A 214 -4.72 -15.75 14.93
CA LEU A 214 -6.14 -15.41 14.98
C LEU A 214 -7.06 -16.55 14.50
N TYR A 215 -6.55 -17.54 13.82
CA TYR A 215 -7.38 -18.60 13.24
C TYR A 215 -8.24 -19.32 14.28
N TYR A 216 -7.63 -19.84 15.36
CA TYR A 216 -8.35 -20.59 16.39
C TYR A 216 -9.32 -19.75 17.21
N PRO A 217 -8.93 -18.57 17.73
CA PRO A 217 -9.86 -17.70 18.47
C PRO A 217 -11.08 -17.28 17.65
N CYS A 218 -10.90 -17.06 16.33
CA CYS A 218 -11.96 -16.57 15.48
C CYS A 218 -12.88 -17.67 14.91
N LEU A 219 -12.56 -18.96 15.09
CA LEU A 219 -13.43 -20.07 14.66
C LEU A 219 -14.83 -20.00 15.26
N GLY A 220 -14.96 -19.61 16.55
CA GLY A 220 -16.23 -19.45 17.22
C GLY A 220 -17.07 -18.34 16.59
N LEU A 221 -16.46 -17.19 16.34
CA LEU A 221 -17.09 -16.04 15.72
C LEU A 221 -17.57 -16.37 14.28
N ASN A 222 -16.74 -17.02 13.49
CA ASN A 222 -17.09 -17.44 12.13
C ASN A 222 -18.29 -18.40 12.10
N ARG A 223 -18.39 -19.35 13.07
CA ARG A 223 -19.54 -20.26 13.20
C ARG A 223 -20.83 -19.52 13.54
N LEU A 224 -20.77 -18.55 14.45
CA LEU A 224 -21.93 -17.72 14.81
C LEU A 224 -22.50 -16.97 13.62
N ILE A 225 -21.64 -16.39 12.80
CA ILE A 225 -22.03 -15.63 11.61
C ILE A 225 -22.60 -16.55 10.54
N GLU A 226 -21.98 -17.72 10.31
CA GLU A 226 -22.49 -18.72 9.36
C GLU A 226 -23.87 -19.23 9.79
N SER A 227 -24.08 -19.47 11.07
CA SER A 227 -25.39 -19.87 11.62
C SER A 227 -26.46 -18.77 11.48
N SER A 228 -26.07 -17.50 11.66
CA SER A 228 -26.97 -16.36 11.49
C SER A 228 -27.36 -16.16 10.03
N LYS A 229 -26.44 -16.32 9.09
CA LYS A 229 -26.72 -16.29 7.64
C LYS A 229 -27.69 -17.38 7.23
N ARG A 230 -27.47 -18.63 7.66
CA ARG A 230 -28.41 -19.74 7.39
C ARG A 230 -29.81 -19.48 7.90
N LYS A 231 -29.95 -18.88 9.08
CA LYS A 231 -31.28 -18.51 9.60
C LYS A 231 -31.97 -17.43 8.75
N SER A 232 -31.21 -16.48 8.23
CA SER A 232 -31.76 -15.42 7.38
C SER A 232 -32.13 -15.91 5.97
N GLU A 233 -31.41 -16.87 5.40
CA GLU A 233 -31.76 -17.52 4.12
C GLU A 233 -32.97 -18.45 4.19
N ILE A 234 -33.32 -18.95 5.38
CA ILE A 234 -34.52 -19.79 5.61
C ILE A 234 -35.78 -18.91 5.78
N MET A 235 -35.62 -17.59 6.05
CA MET A 235 -36.74 -16.65 6.18
C MET A 235 -37.06 -15.89 4.89
N LEU A 236 -36.33 -16.12 3.82
CA LEU A 236 -36.60 -15.65 2.47
C LEU A 236 -37.08 -16.81 1.60
#